data_e255ffc30d6a19242fa2f8078c2f8a14
#
_entry.id   e255ffc30d6a19242fa2f8078c2f8a14
#
_cell.length_a   1.000
_cell.length_b   1.000
_cell.length_c   1.000
_cell.angle_alpha   90.00
_cell.angle_beta   90.00
_cell.angle_gamma   90.00
#
_symmetry.space_group_name_H-M   'P 1'
#
loop_
_entity.id
_entity.type
_entity.pdbx_description
1 polymer ?
#
loop_
_entity_poly.entity_id
_entity_poly.type
_entity_poly.pdbx_seq_one_letter_code
_entity_poly.pdbx_strand_id
1 'polypeptide(L)'
;HPLACTAFNADFDGDQMAVHLPLGNAAILEAQLLMLGSHNILNPANGTPITVPSQDMVLGLYYITKARPGVKGEGMSFYGPEEVIIALNEKAIDIHASINVRLPKNKLNPEEGTEMVKTTPGRIIVNQLVPIEVPYINEVLGKKSLRKIISNVIKYTGVARTALFLDDIKDLGYTMAFKGGLSFNLGDVIIPEEKKSLIENGYSTVESIKANYSMGFITNNERYNKVIDLWSSIDNQITGIVEKQ
;
A
#
# COMPACT_ATOMS: atom_id res chain seq x y z
N HIS A 1 5.62 7.15 -17.69
CA HIS A 1 4.93 7.45 -16.43
C HIS A 1 5.06 6.28 -15.45
N PRO A 2 5.44 6.48 -14.18
CA PRO A 2 5.70 5.39 -13.24
C PRO A 2 4.52 4.42 -13.05
N LEU A 3 3.29 4.90 -13.07
CA LEU A 3 2.10 4.06 -12.92
C LEU A 3 1.81 3.19 -14.16
N ALA A 4 2.38 3.51 -15.32
CA ALA A 4 2.24 2.71 -16.53
C ALA A 4 3.24 1.54 -16.60
N CYS A 5 4.29 1.54 -15.78
CA CYS A 5 5.33 0.50 -15.80
C CYS A 5 4.74 -0.91 -15.60
N THR A 6 3.79 -1.06 -14.69
CA THR A 6 3.17 -2.36 -14.41
C THR A 6 2.40 -2.90 -15.63
N ALA A 7 1.69 -2.03 -16.35
CA ALA A 7 0.91 -2.42 -17.53
C ALA A 7 1.81 -2.84 -18.70
N PHE A 8 2.93 -2.13 -18.90
CA PHE A 8 3.93 -2.46 -19.93
C PHE A 8 4.92 -3.54 -19.48
N ASN A 9 4.89 -3.93 -18.22
CA ASN A 9 5.94 -4.75 -17.58
C ASN A 9 7.34 -4.18 -17.87
N ALA A 10 7.46 -2.84 -17.81
CA ALA A 10 8.67 -2.12 -18.12
C ALA A 10 9.44 -1.77 -16.86
N ASP A 11 10.76 -1.90 -16.90
CA ASP A 11 11.69 -1.37 -15.93
C ASP A 11 12.69 -0.41 -16.61
N PHE A 12 13.66 0.10 -15.87
CA PHE A 12 14.59 1.10 -16.38
C PHE A 12 16.03 0.56 -16.46
N ASP A 13 16.20 -0.73 -16.70
CA ASP A 13 17.48 -1.41 -16.80
C ASP A 13 18.03 -1.52 -18.23
N GLY A 14 17.33 -0.95 -19.22
CA GLY A 14 17.71 -0.96 -20.63
C GLY A 14 16.59 -1.41 -21.58
N ASP A 15 15.35 -1.45 -21.10
CA ASP A 15 14.18 -1.77 -21.93
C ASP A 15 14.05 -0.81 -23.13
N GLN A 16 13.71 -1.37 -24.29
CA GLN A 16 13.47 -0.62 -25.52
C GLN A 16 12.00 -0.60 -25.85
N MET A 17 11.53 0.56 -26.31
CA MET A 17 10.16 0.75 -26.81
C MET A 17 10.17 1.49 -28.14
N ALA A 18 9.28 1.09 -29.05
CA ALA A 18 9.08 1.79 -30.31
C ALA A 18 8.12 2.98 -30.09
N VAL A 19 8.40 4.08 -30.80
CA VAL A 19 7.52 5.25 -30.86
C VAL A 19 6.90 5.31 -32.25
N HIS A 20 5.56 5.43 -32.32
CA HIS A 20 4.81 5.54 -33.55
C HIS A 20 3.90 6.78 -33.53
N LEU A 21 3.94 7.58 -34.60
CA LEU A 21 3.06 8.72 -34.79
C LEU A 21 1.90 8.34 -35.73
N PRO A 22 0.64 8.27 -35.24
CA PRO A 22 -0.50 8.02 -36.14
C PRO A 22 -0.74 9.23 -37.05
N LEU A 23 -0.86 8.99 -38.35
CA LEU A 23 -0.97 10.05 -39.38
C LEU A 23 -2.40 10.27 -39.90
N GLY A 24 -3.23 9.22 -39.87
CA GLY A 24 -4.60 9.31 -40.38
C GLY A 24 -5.60 9.64 -39.28
N ASN A 25 -6.68 10.38 -39.59
CA ASN A 25 -7.70 10.73 -38.59
C ASN A 25 -8.33 9.51 -37.91
N ALA A 26 -8.54 8.42 -38.64
CA ALA A 26 -9.05 7.17 -38.06
C ALA A 26 -8.06 6.56 -37.05
N ALA A 27 -6.76 6.52 -37.40
CA ALA A 27 -5.70 6.00 -36.49
C ALA A 27 -5.52 6.89 -35.26
N ILE A 28 -5.61 8.22 -35.40
CA ILE A 28 -5.57 9.18 -34.31
C ILE A 28 -6.73 8.92 -33.34
N LEU A 29 -7.93 8.77 -33.87
CA LEU A 29 -9.15 8.54 -33.08
C LEU A 29 -9.06 7.19 -32.32
N GLU A 30 -8.60 6.14 -32.99
CA GLU A 30 -8.41 4.83 -32.41
C GLU A 30 -7.36 4.88 -31.30
N ALA A 31 -6.23 5.55 -31.48
CA ALA A 31 -5.21 5.74 -30.48
C ALA A 31 -5.75 6.49 -29.23
N GLN A 32 -6.53 7.55 -29.42
CA GLN A 32 -7.13 8.33 -28.35
C GLN A 32 -8.19 7.54 -27.56
N LEU A 33 -9.06 6.80 -28.26
CA LEU A 33 -10.17 6.11 -27.59
C LEU A 33 -9.77 4.78 -26.96
N LEU A 34 -8.86 4.02 -27.59
CA LEU A 34 -8.54 2.65 -27.21
C LEU A 34 -7.16 2.48 -26.57
N MET A 35 -6.16 3.32 -26.95
CA MET A 35 -4.78 3.10 -26.55
C MET A 35 -4.28 4.07 -25.47
N LEU A 36 -4.96 5.19 -25.25
CA LEU A 36 -4.53 6.19 -24.28
C LEU A 36 -4.45 5.59 -22.86
N GLY A 37 -3.29 5.68 -22.20
CA GLY A 37 -3.02 5.07 -20.91
C GLY A 37 -3.97 5.52 -19.80
N SER A 38 -4.41 6.78 -19.81
CA SER A 38 -5.40 7.30 -18.86
C SER A 38 -6.80 6.68 -19.01
N HIS A 39 -7.09 6.05 -20.15
CA HIS A 39 -8.35 5.33 -20.36
C HIS A 39 -8.24 3.83 -20.03
N ASN A 40 -7.02 3.31 -19.89
CA ASN A 40 -6.73 1.89 -19.67
C ASN A 40 -6.24 1.62 -18.24
N ILE A 41 -6.96 2.13 -17.25
CA ILE A 41 -6.63 1.99 -15.83
C ILE A 41 -6.95 0.58 -15.31
N LEU A 42 -7.94 -0.09 -15.92
CA LEU A 42 -8.40 -1.41 -15.49
C LEU A 42 -7.74 -2.53 -16.30
N ASN A 43 -7.39 -3.61 -15.62
CA ASN A 43 -6.92 -4.82 -16.27
C ASN A 43 -8.07 -5.53 -16.99
N PRO A 44 -7.97 -5.77 -18.30
CA PRO A 44 -9.04 -6.41 -19.09
C PRO A 44 -9.34 -7.85 -18.66
N ALA A 45 -8.38 -8.55 -18.03
CA ALA A 45 -8.57 -9.94 -17.62
C ALA A 45 -9.52 -10.10 -16.42
N ASN A 46 -9.47 -9.18 -15.44
CA ASN A 46 -10.19 -9.32 -14.18
C ASN A 46 -10.87 -8.02 -13.70
N GLY A 47 -10.80 -6.92 -14.45
CA GLY A 47 -11.40 -5.65 -14.10
C GLY A 47 -10.81 -4.94 -12.87
N THR A 48 -9.69 -5.43 -12.34
CA THR A 48 -9.01 -4.77 -11.21
C THR A 48 -8.11 -3.64 -11.70
N PRO A 49 -7.88 -2.57 -10.91
CA PRO A 49 -6.92 -1.53 -11.29
C PRO A 49 -5.53 -2.10 -11.51
N ILE A 50 -4.93 -1.80 -12.66
CA ILE A 50 -3.54 -2.16 -13.00
C ILE A 50 -2.58 -1.02 -12.67
N THR A 51 -3.02 0.23 -12.82
CA THR A 51 -2.26 1.44 -12.47
C THR A 51 -2.40 1.73 -10.98
N VAL A 52 -1.59 1.05 -10.17
CA VAL A 52 -1.58 1.18 -8.71
C VAL A 52 -0.21 1.69 -8.26
N PRO A 53 -0.14 2.65 -7.31
CA PRO A 53 1.12 3.07 -6.74
C PRO A 53 1.95 1.89 -6.23
N SER A 54 3.26 1.95 -6.44
CA SER A 54 4.22 0.92 -6.07
C SER A 54 5.49 1.53 -5.48
N GLN A 55 6.35 0.72 -4.89
CA GLN A 55 7.66 1.13 -4.37
C GLN A 55 7.58 2.38 -3.48
N ASP A 56 8.34 3.42 -3.76
CA ASP A 56 8.45 4.64 -2.96
C ASP A 56 7.14 5.42 -2.83
N MET A 57 6.25 5.32 -3.82
CA MET A 57 4.92 5.92 -3.72
C MET A 57 4.11 5.32 -2.56
N VAL A 58 4.12 3.98 -2.45
CA VAL A 58 3.44 3.28 -1.35
C VAL A 58 4.13 3.58 -0.02
N LEU A 59 5.46 3.61 -0.01
CA LEU A 59 6.25 3.90 1.18
C LEU A 59 5.93 5.29 1.74
N GLY A 60 5.89 6.32 0.88
CA GLY A 60 5.54 7.68 1.28
C GLY A 60 4.11 7.81 1.79
N LEU A 61 3.15 7.15 1.13
CA LEU A 61 1.75 7.15 1.55
C LEU A 61 1.54 6.37 2.87
N TYR A 62 2.25 5.27 3.04
CA TYR A 62 2.27 4.53 4.31
C TYR A 62 2.84 5.39 5.43
N TYR A 63 3.98 6.03 5.20
CA TYR A 63 4.63 6.90 6.16
C TYR A 63 3.70 8.00 6.66
N ILE A 64 3.08 8.77 5.75
CA ILE A 64 2.21 9.89 6.11
C ILE A 64 0.94 9.46 6.86
N THR A 65 0.41 8.25 6.59
CA THR A 65 -0.86 7.78 7.19
C THR A 65 -0.69 6.98 8.47
N LYS A 66 0.56 6.65 8.85
CA LYS A 66 0.87 5.93 10.09
C LYS A 66 0.75 6.86 11.30
N ALA A 67 0.00 6.45 12.31
CA ALA A 67 -0.03 7.13 13.60
C ALA A 67 1.16 6.70 14.47
N ARG A 68 1.72 7.64 15.24
CA ARG A 68 2.75 7.37 16.24
C ARG A 68 2.29 7.91 17.59
N PRO A 69 2.34 7.11 18.66
CA PRO A 69 2.03 7.59 20.00
C PRO A 69 3.16 8.47 20.56
N GLY A 70 2.81 9.39 21.45
CA GLY A 70 3.78 10.22 22.16
C GLY A 70 4.39 11.37 21.33
N VAL A 71 3.84 11.69 20.14
CA VAL A 71 4.32 12.80 19.32
C VAL A 71 3.62 14.11 19.67
N LYS A 72 4.24 15.23 19.30
CA LYS A 72 3.74 16.57 19.57
C LYS A 72 2.33 16.77 19.01
N GLY A 73 1.41 17.28 19.85
CA GLY A 73 0.04 17.58 19.46
C GLY A 73 -0.93 16.41 19.55
N GLU A 74 -0.53 15.28 20.13
CA GLU A 74 -1.45 14.16 20.34
C GLU A 74 -2.65 14.55 21.21
N GLY A 75 -3.85 14.13 20.79
CA GLY A 75 -5.11 14.39 21.50
C GLY A 75 -5.72 15.76 21.25
N MET A 76 -5.06 16.65 20.53
CA MET A 76 -5.62 17.97 20.20
C MET A 76 -6.88 17.84 19.33
N SER A 77 -7.81 18.78 19.51
CA SER A 77 -9.07 18.83 18.77
C SER A 77 -9.11 20.07 17.88
N PHE A 78 -9.56 19.90 16.64
CA PHE A 78 -9.62 20.93 15.61
C PHE A 78 -11.01 21.06 15.04
N TYR A 79 -11.36 22.27 14.65
CA TYR A 79 -12.67 22.59 14.09
C TYR A 79 -12.84 22.11 12.64
N GLY A 80 -11.74 22.00 11.89
CA GLY A 80 -11.77 21.54 10.49
C GLY A 80 -10.40 21.16 9.94
N PRO A 81 -10.36 20.63 8.71
CA PRO A 81 -9.11 20.24 8.05
C PRO A 81 -8.13 21.41 7.84
N GLU A 82 -8.64 22.60 7.56
CA GLU A 82 -7.85 23.80 7.30
C GLU A 82 -7.04 24.21 8.54
N GLU A 83 -7.65 24.16 9.71
CA GLU A 83 -7.01 24.47 10.99
C GLU A 83 -5.86 23.48 11.28
N VAL A 84 -6.05 22.20 10.94
CA VAL A 84 -5.00 21.19 11.08
C VAL A 84 -3.80 21.50 10.19
N ILE A 85 -4.02 21.95 8.96
CA ILE A 85 -2.94 22.30 8.03
C ILE A 85 -2.17 23.51 8.53
N ILE A 86 -2.86 24.52 9.05
CA ILE A 86 -2.22 25.69 9.66
C ILE A 86 -1.36 25.26 10.85
N ALA A 87 -1.91 24.45 11.76
CA ALA A 87 -1.19 23.95 12.92
C ALA A 87 0.03 23.07 12.54
N LEU A 88 -0.07 22.31 11.45
CA LEU A 88 1.04 21.54 10.92
C LEU A 88 2.15 22.41 10.35
N ASN A 89 1.80 23.47 9.60
CA ASN A 89 2.74 24.43 9.02
C ASN A 89 3.47 25.22 10.11
N GLU A 90 2.78 25.58 11.18
CA GLU A 90 3.33 26.23 12.37
C GLU A 90 4.13 25.26 13.26
N LYS A 91 4.24 24.00 12.86
CA LYS A 91 4.90 22.94 13.65
C LYS A 91 4.34 22.79 15.08
N ALA A 92 3.08 23.15 15.27
CA ALA A 92 2.36 22.95 16.53
C ALA A 92 2.01 21.48 16.77
N ILE A 93 1.78 20.74 15.70
CA ILE A 93 1.49 19.30 15.69
C ILE A 93 2.43 18.54 14.76
N ASP A 94 2.62 17.25 15.05
CA ASP A 94 3.37 16.32 14.18
C ASP A 94 2.43 15.68 13.15
N ILE A 95 2.95 15.32 11.98
CA ILE A 95 2.18 14.69 10.89
C ILE A 95 1.58 13.33 11.31
N HIS A 96 2.20 12.66 12.28
CA HIS A 96 1.82 11.35 12.80
C HIS A 96 0.95 11.42 14.06
N ALA A 97 0.66 12.64 14.57
CA ALA A 97 -0.10 12.83 15.79
C ALA A 97 -1.54 12.31 15.65
N SER A 98 -2.02 11.60 16.65
CA SER A 98 -3.43 11.20 16.72
C SER A 98 -4.25 12.39 17.24
N ILE A 99 -5.07 12.99 16.38
CA ILE A 99 -5.87 14.19 16.65
C ILE A 99 -7.36 13.93 16.44
N ASN A 100 -8.19 14.79 17.00
CA ASN A 100 -9.64 14.77 16.78
C ASN A 100 -10.01 15.93 15.87
N VAL A 101 -10.68 15.66 14.77
CA VAL A 101 -11.08 16.70 13.80
C VAL A 101 -12.57 16.59 13.52
N ARG A 102 -13.21 17.74 13.47
CA ARG A 102 -14.61 17.84 13.07
C ARG A 102 -14.73 17.75 11.56
N LEU A 103 -15.37 16.69 11.09
CA LEU A 103 -15.59 16.43 9.66
C LEU A 103 -17.07 16.37 9.35
N PRO A 104 -17.51 16.75 8.12
CA PRO A 104 -18.88 16.52 7.70
C PRO A 104 -19.15 15.01 7.62
N LYS A 105 -20.31 14.57 8.09
CA LYS A 105 -20.74 13.15 8.00
C LYS A 105 -20.82 12.70 6.56
N ASN A 106 -21.24 13.59 5.69
CA ASN A 106 -21.29 13.37 4.25
C ASN A 106 -20.60 14.52 3.54
N LYS A 107 -19.56 14.22 2.75
CA LYS A 107 -18.82 15.24 1.99
C LYS A 107 -19.67 15.93 0.93
N LEU A 108 -20.67 15.21 0.37
CA LEU A 108 -21.58 15.74 -0.66
C LEU A 108 -22.66 16.64 -0.05
N ASN A 109 -23.10 16.35 1.18
CA ASN A 109 -24.13 17.09 1.89
C ASN A 109 -23.64 17.53 3.27
N PRO A 110 -22.84 18.58 3.37
CA PRO A 110 -22.31 19.06 4.66
C PRO A 110 -23.38 19.46 5.68
N GLU A 111 -24.60 19.77 5.22
CA GLU A 111 -25.76 20.14 6.05
C GLU A 111 -26.29 18.98 6.89
N GLU A 112 -25.99 17.72 6.56
CA GLU A 112 -26.37 16.54 7.33
C GLU A 112 -25.71 16.45 8.71
N GLY A 113 -24.84 17.42 9.02
CA GLY A 113 -24.16 17.55 10.31
C GLY A 113 -22.70 17.12 10.24
N THR A 114 -22.03 17.34 11.36
CA THR A 114 -20.61 17.04 11.53
C THR A 114 -20.40 16.01 12.63
N GLU A 115 -19.31 15.27 12.55
CA GLU A 115 -18.85 14.34 13.58
C GLU A 115 -17.38 14.56 13.94
N MET A 116 -17.02 14.20 15.17
CA MET A 116 -15.62 14.21 15.60
C MET A 116 -14.98 12.90 15.23
N VAL A 117 -13.99 12.95 14.33
CA VAL A 117 -13.27 11.78 13.85
C VAL A 117 -11.85 11.79 14.40
N LYS A 118 -11.44 10.68 15.02
CA LYS A 118 -10.05 10.47 15.42
C LYS A 118 -9.23 10.07 14.21
N THR A 119 -8.24 10.91 13.85
CA THR A 119 -7.44 10.75 12.64
C THR A 119 -6.02 11.29 12.83
N THR A 120 -5.24 11.40 11.76
CA THR A 120 -3.92 12.03 11.77
C THR A 120 -3.86 13.16 10.74
N PRO A 121 -3.00 14.19 10.91
CA PRO A 121 -2.80 15.23 9.91
C PRO A 121 -2.43 14.68 8.54
N GLY A 122 -1.62 13.62 8.51
CA GLY A 122 -1.25 12.97 7.25
C GLY A 122 -2.44 12.37 6.49
N ARG A 123 -3.41 11.76 7.18
CA ARG A 123 -4.64 11.26 6.54
C ARG A 123 -5.51 12.39 6.02
N ILE A 124 -5.51 13.54 6.68
CA ILE A 124 -6.23 14.73 6.20
C ILE A 124 -5.63 15.20 4.88
N ILE A 125 -4.30 15.30 4.78
CA ILE A 125 -3.62 15.67 3.53
C ILE A 125 -3.98 14.72 2.39
N VAL A 126 -3.97 13.41 2.63
CA VAL A 126 -4.39 12.43 1.63
C VAL A 126 -5.84 12.65 1.19
N ASN A 127 -6.74 12.90 2.15
CA ASN A 127 -8.16 13.10 1.87
C ASN A 127 -8.48 14.41 1.13
N GLN A 128 -7.55 15.37 1.07
CA GLN A 128 -7.69 16.55 0.21
C GLN A 128 -7.58 16.22 -1.29
N LEU A 129 -6.80 15.18 -1.63
CA LEU A 129 -6.66 14.71 -3.00
C LEU A 129 -7.81 13.78 -3.43
N VAL A 130 -8.46 13.15 -2.46
CA VAL A 130 -9.55 12.21 -2.71
C VAL A 130 -10.79 12.97 -3.19
N PRO A 131 -11.39 12.58 -4.34
CA PRO A 131 -12.61 13.20 -4.83
C PRO A 131 -13.72 13.24 -3.78
N ILE A 132 -14.55 14.28 -3.84
CA ILE A 132 -15.59 14.56 -2.83
C ILE A 132 -16.64 13.43 -2.75
N GLU A 133 -16.87 12.73 -3.85
CA GLU A 133 -17.81 11.63 -3.98
C GLU A 133 -17.38 10.37 -3.22
N VAL A 134 -16.11 10.29 -2.82
CA VAL A 134 -15.56 9.14 -2.12
C VAL A 134 -15.57 9.38 -0.60
N PRO A 135 -15.99 8.39 0.21
CA PRO A 135 -15.97 8.49 1.66
C PRO A 135 -14.60 8.85 2.24
N TYR A 136 -14.59 9.43 3.44
CA TYR A 136 -13.34 9.76 4.14
C TYR A 136 -12.50 8.51 4.42
N ILE A 137 -11.24 8.55 4.04
CA ILE A 137 -10.30 7.44 4.22
C ILE A 137 -9.55 7.63 5.55
N ASN A 138 -9.77 6.73 6.51
CA ASN A 138 -9.15 6.79 7.83
C ASN A 138 -8.40 5.50 8.18
N GLU A 139 -7.60 5.01 7.25
CA GLU A 139 -6.79 3.82 7.44
C GLU A 139 -5.34 4.07 7.02
N VAL A 140 -4.43 3.17 7.43
CA VAL A 140 -3.04 3.20 6.97
C VAL A 140 -2.98 2.70 5.53
N LEU A 141 -2.34 3.48 4.66
CA LEU A 141 -2.30 3.20 3.22
C LEU A 141 -1.18 2.23 2.88
N GLY A 142 -1.53 0.96 2.74
CA GLY A 142 -0.69 -0.06 2.15
C GLY A 142 -1.13 -0.38 0.71
N LYS A 143 -0.39 -1.26 0.02
CA LYS A 143 -0.67 -1.65 -1.37
C LYS A 143 -2.09 -2.21 -1.58
N LYS A 144 -2.61 -2.99 -0.61
CA LYS A 144 -3.97 -3.55 -0.67
C LYS A 144 -5.04 -2.46 -0.49
N SER A 145 -4.86 -1.57 0.50
CA SER A 145 -5.77 -0.44 0.75
C SER A 145 -5.84 0.50 -0.45
N LEU A 146 -4.69 0.87 -1.02
CA LEU A 146 -4.62 1.72 -2.21
C LEU A 146 -5.37 1.14 -3.40
N ARG A 147 -5.24 -0.16 -3.68
CA ARG A 147 -5.99 -0.82 -4.74
C ARG A 147 -7.50 -0.74 -4.53
N LYS A 148 -7.97 -0.93 -3.29
CA LYS A 148 -9.38 -0.81 -2.92
C LYS A 148 -9.89 0.63 -3.10
N ILE A 149 -9.10 1.61 -2.67
CA ILE A 149 -9.43 3.04 -2.82
C ILE A 149 -9.56 3.41 -4.28
N ILE A 150 -8.59 3.03 -5.13
CA ILE A 150 -8.62 3.31 -6.57
C ILE A 150 -9.86 2.67 -7.22
N SER A 151 -10.21 1.43 -6.86
CA SER A 151 -11.44 0.79 -7.33
C SER A 151 -12.69 1.59 -6.95
N ASN A 152 -12.74 2.12 -5.72
CA ASN A 152 -13.85 2.96 -5.27
C ASN A 152 -13.88 4.29 -6.02
N VAL A 153 -12.72 4.95 -6.21
CA VAL A 153 -12.63 6.21 -6.96
C VAL A 153 -13.15 6.01 -8.39
N ILE A 154 -12.72 4.96 -9.09
CA ILE A 154 -13.22 4.63 -10.44
C ILE A 154 -14.75 4.47 -10.43
N LYS A 155 -15.29 3.77 -9.45
CA LYS A 155 -16.73 3.50 -9.32
C LYS A 155 -17.56 4.78 -9.11
N TYR A 156 -17.06 5.73 -8.32
CA TYR A 156 -17.80 6.94 -7.98
C TYR A 156 -17.57 8.09 -8.97
N THR A 157 -16.39 8.22 -9.58
CA THR A 157 -16.01 9.40 -10.35
C THR A 157 -15.67 9.10 -11.82
N GLY A 158 -15.57 7.82 -12.18
CA GLY A 158 -15.18 7.40 -13.52
C GLY A 158 -13.68 7.54 -13.82
N VAL A 159 -13.29 7.12 -15.02
CA VAL A 159 -11.88 6.91 -15.41
C VAL A 159 -11.09 8.23 -15.48
N ALA A 160 -11.66 9.29 -16.06
CA ALA A 160 -10.95 10.55 -16.29
C ALA A 160 -10.52 11.24 -14.97
N ARG A 161 -11.42 11.32 -13.98
CA ARG A 161 -11.09 11.89 -12.66
C ARG A 161 -10.16 10.99 -11.86
N THR A 162 -10.27 9.67 -12.05
CA THR A 162 -9.34 8.72 -11.44
C THR A 162 -7.92 8.90 -11.96
N ALA A 163 -7.73 9.22 -13.22
CA ALA A 163 -6.40 9.49 -13.78
C ALA A 163 -5.74 10.69 -13.10
N LEU A 164 -6.48 11.79 -12.88
CA LEU A 164 -6.00 12.95 -12.13
C LEU A 164 -5.66 12.60 -10.68
N PHE A 165 -6.55 11.89 -10.00
CA PHE A 165 -6.30 11.40 -8.65
C PHE A 165 -5.05 10.53 -8.54
N LEU A 166 -4.78 9.69 -9.53
CA LEU A 166 -3.57 8.86 -9.58
C LEU A 166 -2.30 9.69 -9.76
N ASP A 167 -2.36 10.78 -10.52
CA ASP A 167 -1.23 11.71 -10.66
C ASP A 167 -0.96 12.43 -9.33
N ASP A 168 -1.99 12.97 -8.70
CA ASP A 168 -1.86 13.68 -7.43
C ASP A 168 -1.32 12.76 -6.31
N ILE A 169 -1.82 11.54 -6.23
CA ILE A 169 -1.38 10.58 -5.20
C ILE A 169 0.04 10.07 -5.44
N LYS A 170 0.47 9.96 -6.70
CA LYS A 170 1.84 9.65 -7.08
C LYS A 170 2.79 10.75 -6.59
N ASP A 171 2.46 12.01 -6.88
CA ASP A 171 3.29 13.16 -6.51
C ASP A 171 3.35 13.34 -4.99
N LEU A 172 2.23 13.15 -4.30
CA LEU A 172 2.21 13.13 -2.83
C LEU A 172 3.08 12.00 -2.28
N GLY A 173 2.96 10.78 -2.83
CA GLY A 173 3.73 9.62 -2.39
C GLY A 173 5.23 9.84 -2.48
N TYR A 174 5.74 10.30 -3.62
CA TYR A 174 7.15 10.62 -3.79
C TYR A 174 7.61 11.78 -2.89
N THR A 175 6.82 12.84 -2.80
CA THR A 175 7.13 13.98 -1.93
C THR A 175 7.25 13.56 -0.48
N MET A 176 6.37 12.68 -0.01
CA MET A 176 6.37 12.22 1.38
C MET A 176 7.45 11.17 1.66
N ALA A 177 7.79 10.33 0.70
CA ALA A 177 8.95 9.44 0.80
C ALA A 177 10.26 10.24 0.93
N PHE A 178 10.41 11.28 0.11
CA PHE A 178 11.56 12.19 0.18
C PHE A 178 11.62 12.95 1.53
N LYS A 179 10.51 13.57 1.95
CA LYS A 179 10.44 14.30 3.24
C LYS A 179 10.64 13.39 4.45
N GLY A 180 10.16 12.15 4.36
CA GLY A 180 10.32 11.14 5.40
C GLY A 180 11.77 10.70 5.60
N GLY A 181 12.62 10.81 4.56
CA GLY A 181 14.03 10.43 4.61
C GLY A 181 14.22 8.97 5.02
N LEU A 182 13.35 8.07 4.51
CA LEU A 182 13.29 6.69 4.91
C LEU A 182 14.50 5.93 4.38
N SER A 183 15.30 5.38 5.28
CA SER A 183 16.42 4.51 4.97
C SER A 183 16.47 3.33 5.92
N PHE A 184 17.06 2.23 5.48
CA PHE A 184 17.28 1.05 6.32
C PHE A 184 18.64 0.42 5.97
N ASN A 185 19.19 -0.33 6.91
CA ASN A 185 20.39 -1.11 6.72
C ASN A 185 20.16 -2.58 7.16
N LEU A 186 21.12 -3.46 6.85
CA LEU A 186 21.01 -4.86 7.24
C LEU A 186 20.98 -5.06 8.77
N GLY A 187 21.55 -4.13 9.54
CA GLY A 187 21.52 -4.17 11.00
C GLY A 187 20.15 -3.89 11.61
N ASP A 188 19.23 -3.27 10.85
CA ASP A 188 17.87 -3.00 11.29
C ASP A 188 16.98 -4.27 11.24
N VAL A 189 17.45 -5.32 10.57
CA VAL A 189 16.77 -6.61 10.53
C VAL A 189 17.10 -7.39 11.78
N ILE A 190 16.18 -7.40 12.73
CA ILE A 190 16.35 -8.12 14.00
C ILE A 190 16.09 -9.60 13.78
N ILE A 191 17.08 -10.44 14.11
CA ILE A 191 16.95 -11.90 14.07
C ILE A 191 16.32 -12.35 15.37
N PRO A 192 15.11 -13.01 15.35
CA PRO A 192 14.48 -13.50 16.57
C PRO A 192 15.36 -14.52 17.31
N GLU A 193 15.40 -14.47 18.62
CA GLU A 193 16.14 -15.43 19.44
C GLU A 193 15.54 -16.86 19.30
N GLU A 194 14.23 -16.93 19.12
CA GLU A 194 13.49 -18.18 18.96
C GLU A 194 13.87 -18.96 17.68
N LYS A 195 14.49 -18.30 16.69
CA LYS A 195 14.91 -18.94 15.45
C LYS A 195 15.78 -20.18 15.68
N LYS A 196 16.74 -20.10 16.61
CA LYS A 196 17.65 -21.23 16.87
C LYS A 196 16.91 -22.43 17.42
N SER A 197 16.06 -22.24 18.42
CA SER A 197 15.29 -23.31 19.04
C SER A 197 14.29 -23.96 18.09
N LEU A 198 13.63 -23.16 17.23
CA LEU A 198 12.71 -23.66 16.22
C LEU A 198 13.41 -24.52 15.16
N ILE A 199 14.59 -24.11 14.72
CA ILE A 199 15.39 -24.86 13.75
C ILE A 199 15.92 -26.16 14.39
N GLU A 200 16.44 -26.14 15.60
CA GLU A 200 16.93 -27.34 16.30
C GLU A 200 15.82 -28.36 16.51
N ASN A 201 14.64 -27.91 16.93
CA ASN A 201 13.45 -28.77 17.04
C ASN A 201 13.04 -29.33 15.67
N GLY A 202 13.16 -28.54 14.62
CA GLY A 202 12.92 -28.97 13.25
C GLY A 202 13.84 -30.10 12.83
N TYR A 203 15.14 -29.98 13.06
CA TYR A 203 16.09 -31.04 12.76
C TYR A 203 15.84 -32.32 13.57
N SER A 204 15.52 -32.21 14.86
CA SER A 204 15.20 -33.40 15.68
C SER A 204 13.95 -34.13 15.16
N THR A 205 12.95 -33.39 14.73
CA THR A 205 11.74 -33.94 14.11
C THR A 205 12.03 -34.61 12.77
N VAL A 206 12.89 -34.01 11.94
CA VAL A 206 13.34 -34.63 10.66
C VAL A 206 14.04 -35.94 10.91
N GLU A 207 14.90 -36.05 11.94
CA GLU A 207 15.56 -37.32 12.29
C GLU A 207 14.55 -38.38 12.70
N SER A 208 13.52 -38.01 13.46
CA SER A 208 12.40 -38.92 13.80
C SER A 208 11.64 -39.42 12.57
N ILE A 209 11.37 -38.52 11.61
CA ILE A 209 10.71 -38.88 10.33
C ILE A 209 11.58 -39.84 9.52
N LYS A 210 12.90 -39.60 9.45
CA LYS A 210 13.85 -40.49 8.77
C LYS A 210 13.93 -41.86 9.45
N ALA A 211 13.93 -41.90 10.79
CA ALA A 211 13.91 -43.15 11.55
C ALA A 211 12.65 -43.98 11.24
N ASN A 212 11.46 -43.34 11.22
CA ASN A 212 10.22 -44.00 10.87
C ASN A 212 10.23 -44.54 9.43
N TYR A 213 10.87 -43.86 8.50
CA TYR A 213 11.05 -44.35 7.14
C TYR A 213 11.99 -45.57 7.10
N SER A 214 13.13 -45.50 7.80
CA SER A 214 14.08 -46.64 7.83
C SER A 214 13.51 -47.89 8.52
N MET A 215 12.57 -47.72 9.46
CA MET A 215 11.82 -48.81 10.08
C MET A 215 10.66 -49.32 9.21
N GLY A 216 10.38 -48.71 8.06
CA GLY A 216 9.33 -49.12 7.17
C GLY A 216 7.90 -48.70 7.56
N PHE A 217 7.75 -47.81 8.55
CA PHE A 217 6.45 -47.30 9.00
C PHE A 217 5.80 -46.32 8.03
N ILE A 218 6.60 -45.63 7.21
CA ILE A 218 6.14 -44.65 6.24
C ILE A 218 6.82 -44.87 4.89
N THR A 219 6.12 -44.54 3.81
CA THR A 219 6.63 -44.55 2.45
C THR A 219 7.59 -43.40 2.18
N ASN A 220 8.40 -43.52 1.11
CA ASN A 220 9.29 -42.42 0.71
C ASN A 220 8.53 -41.12 0.38
N ASN A 221 7.34 -41.25 -0.21
CA ASN A 221 6.51 -40.11 -0.55
C ASN A 221 5.96 -39.40 0.70
N GLU A 222 5.52 -40.17 1.69
CA GLU A 222 5.07 -39.63 2.99
C GLU A 222 6.22 -38.96 3.75
N ARG A 223 7.40 -39.56 3.76
CA ARG A 223 8.61 -38.95 4.33
C ARG A 223 8.88 -37.62 3.70
N TYR A 224 8.88 -37.55 2.36
CA TYR A 224 9.13 -36.30 1.62
C TYR A 224 8.11 -35.21 1.96
N ASN A 225 6.82 -35.54 1.91
CA ASN A 225 5.76 -34.60 2.22
C ASN A 225 5.83 -34.12 3.68
N LYS A 226 6.03 -35.01 4.65
CA LYS A 226 6.16 -34.66 6.07
C LYS A 226 7.34 -33.73 6.34
N VAL A 227 8.46 -33.88 5.64
CA VAL A 227 9.63 -32.99 5.79
C VAL A 227 9.33 -31.60 5.21
N ILE A 228 8.67 -31.51 4.04
CA ILE A 228 8.27 -30.24 3.45
C ILE A 228 7.25 -29.51 4.33
N ASP A 229 6.22 -30.21 4.80
CA ASP A 229 5.19 -29.61 5.66
C ASP A 229 5.78 -29.09 6.97
N LEU A 230 6.74 -29.81 7.56
CA LEU A 230 7.45 -29.37 8.74
C LEU A 230 8.23 -28.08 8.51
N TRP A 231 9.05 -28.01 7.45
CA TRP A 231 9.84 -26.82 7.16
C TRP A 231 8.97 -25.65 6.76
N SER A 232 7.91 -25.88 5.99
CA SER A 232 6.93 -24.84 5.65
C SER A 232 6.22 -24.29 6.90
N SER A 233 5.90 -25.14 7.87
CA SER A 233 5.32 -24.72 9.15
C SER A 233 6.30 -23.86 9.97
N ILE A 234 7.58 -24.28 10.05
CA ILE A 234 8.63 -23.53 10.76
C ILE A 234 8.87 -22.17 10.09
N ASP A 235 8.92 -22.11 8.76
CA ASP A 235 9.08 -20.87 8.00
C ASP A 235 7.94 -19.90 8.28
N ASN A 236 6.70 -20.37 8.26
CA ASN A 236 5.52 -19.55 8.61
C ASN A 236 5.55 -19.06 10.06
N GLN A 237 6.03 -19.86 11.01
CA GLN A 237 6.17 -19.46 12.41
C GLN A 237 7.23 -18.36 12.57
N ILE A 238 8.41 -18.54 11.95
CA ILE A 238 9.50 -17.55 12.01
C ILE A 238 9.04 -16.24 11.33
N THR A 239 8.41 -16.32 10.17
CA THR A 239 7.85 -15.14 9.47
C THR A 239 6.86 -14.39 10.36
N GLY A 240 5.94 -15.10 11.01
CA GLY A 240 4.97 -14.48 11.92
C GLY A 240 5.59 -13.86 13.18
N ILE A 241 6.76 -14.33 13.63
CA ILE A 241 7.52 -13.71 14.73
C ILE A 241 8.20 -12.42 14.24
N VAL A 242 8.85 -12.47 13.08
CA VAL A 242 9.55 -11.31 12.50
C VAL A 242 8.57 -10.18 12.15
N GLU A 243 7.38 -10.50 11.65
CA GLU A 243 6.36 -9.48 11.33
C GLU A 243 5.77 -8.78 12.56
N LYS A 244 5.91 -9.36 13.76
CA LYS A 244 5.40 -8.78 15.01
C LYS A 244 6.43 -7.92 15.77
N GLN A 245 7.69 -8.04 15.42
CA GLN A 245 8.77 -7.20 15.96
C GLN A 245 8.81 -5.84 15.24
#